data_c27d0e0447cb16584c674021b1c15528
#
_entry.id   c27d0e0447cb16584c674021b1c15528
#
_cell.length_a   1.000
_cell.length_b   1.000
_cell.length_c   1.000
_cell.angle_alpha   90.00
_cell.angle_beta   90.00
_cell.angle_gamma   90.00
#
_symmetry.space_group_name_H-M   'P 1'
#
loop_
_entity.id
_entity.type
_entity.pdbx_description
1 polymer ?
#
loop_
_entity_poly.entity_id
_entity_poly.type
_entity_poly.pdbx_seq_one_letter_code
_entity_poly.pdbx_strand_id
1 'polypeptide(L)'
;MTLPPALLDNPRLDQWVRFSAPGRVTVATGKVEIGQGILTAMRQIAAEELDLAPERILLQSGDTEATPNEGYTSGSQSIQYGGAALRLACAEVRELFLGRTAARLGCSRADLTVADGTILLRGAPSGEDYWSLAAAIDLARPATGTAPVKPAGTYRILGQNLPRTDLAAKLFGAPAFVHDIVRDGMVHARVVRQPRRGATLKSADEAAIARAAKGAPIEILRNGNFLAVVGADETVVEAVAAAAPNHVLWDGVDRLNPFQEEARWLLQQPSIDRVLGAPLPTAAQNHYEASFTRMHIAHAAIAPSCALALFEDGRLKVWTHSQGVYPLRDALARALKLDPAKISVSHVQGPGCYGHNGADDAAADAAIIAVRRPGVPVRVRWRREEEFGFEPVSPAMVVTVKAALDADGRPADWTTEIWSGRHSSRPGRGPALLAEEALPDPPAPAP
;
A
#
# COMPACT_ATOMS: atom_id res chain seq x y z
N MET A 1 9.80 7.06 26.88
CA MET A 1 8.91 7.36 25.73
C MET A 1 8.07 6.14 25.43
N THR A 2 6.81 6.30 25.04
CA THR A 2 6.00 5.17 24.54
C THR A 2 6.50 4.81 23.15
N LEU A 3 6.78 3.53 22.90
CA LEU A 3 7.20 3.08 21.56
C LEU A 3 6.11 3.37 20.52
N PRO A 4 6.48 3.79 19.30
CA PRO A 4 5.53 3.90 18.19
C PRO A 4 4.84 2.55 17.92
N PRO A 5 3.53 2.55 17.52
CA PRO A 5 2.81 1.31 17.25
C PRO A 5 3.53 0.36 16.28
N ALA A 6 4.12 0.88 15.21
CA ALA A 6 4.86 0.06 14.25
C ALA A 6 6.06 -0.68 14.88
N LEU A 7 6.71 -0.08 15.88
CA LEU A 7 7.82 -0.71 16.60
C LEU A 7 7.34 -1.69 17.69
N LEU A 8 6.13 -1.49 18.23
CA LEU A 8 5.48 -2.46 19.11
C LEU A 8 5.06 -3.73 18.35
N ASP A 9 4.51 -3.55 17.15
CA ASP A 9 4.06 -4.65 16.28
C ASP A 9 5.24 -5.41 15.64
N ASN A 10 6.38 -4.74 15.45
CA ASN A 10 7.60 -5.30 14.88
C ASN A 10 8.79 -5.00 15.80
N PRO A 11 8.88 -5.65 16.97
CA PRO A 11 9.77 -5.19 18.04
C PRO A 11 11.25 -5.45 17.80
N ARG A 12 11.63 -6.43 16.97
CA ARG A 12 13.05 -6.79 16.82
C ARG A 12 13.78 -5.82 15.91
N LEU A 13 15.00 -5.43 16.32
CA LEU A 13 15.82 -4.49 15.55
C LEU A 13 16.26 -5.03 14.19
N ASP A 14 16.46 -6.36 14.05
CA ASP A 14 16.80 -6.99 12.76
C ASP A 14 15.67 -6.94 11.72
N GLN A 15 14.43 -6.65 12.13
CA GLN A 15 13.34 -6.38 11.19
C GLN A 15 13.51 -5.04 10.49
N TRP A 16 14.26 -4.10 11.08
CA TRP A 16 14.46 -2.73 10.60
C TRP A 16 15.84 -2.48 10.03
N VAL A 17 16.89 -3.05 10.65
CA VAL A 17 18.29 -2.77 10.28
C VAL A 17 19.10 -4.06 10.24
N ARG A 18 19.82 -4.28 9.15
CA ARG A 18 20.66 -5.46 8.93
C ARG A 18 21.99 -5.09 8.28
N PHE A 19 23.07 -5.72 8.73
CA PHE A 19 24.43 -5.54 8.21
C PHE A 19 24.82 -6.79 7.38
N SER A 20 24.23 -6.92 6.18
CA SER A 20 24.37 -8.11 5.34
C SER A 20 25.47 -8.00 4.29
N ALA A 21 26.03 -6.82 4.04
CA ALA A 21 27.07 -6.61 3.07
C ALA A 21 28.14 -5.62 3.61
N PRO A 22 29.43 -5.84 3.32
CA PRO A 22 30.48 -4.91 3.72
C PRO A 22 30.23 -3.51 3.16
N GLY A 23 30.40 -2.49 4.02
CA GLY A 23 30.24 -1.10 3.65
C GLY A 23 28.81 -0.64 3.36
N ARG A 24 27.80 -1.51 3.54
CA ARG A 24 26.39 -1.17 3.35
C ARG A 24 25.52 -1.67 4.48
N VAL A 25 24.42 -0.99 4.72
CA VAL A 25 23.41 -1.35 5.72
C VAL A 25 22.05 -1.47 5.03
N THR A 26 21.41 -2.61 5.20
CA THR A 26 20.02 -2.79 4.75
C THR A 26 19.09 -2.22 5.80
N VAL A 27 18.26 -1.29 5.39
CA VAL A 27 17.19 -0.69 6.21
C VAL A 27 15.86 -1.06 5.61
N ALA A 28 14.94 -1.54 6.42
CA ALA A 28 13.65 -2.03 5.97
C ALA A 28 12.49 -1.16 6.48
N THR A 29 11.48 -0.95 5.64
CA THR A 29 10.21 -0.31 6.00
C THR A 29 9.05 -0.99 5.29
N GLY A 30 7.92 -1.13 5.97
CA GLY A 30 6.66 -1.57 5.36
C GLY A 30 5.94 -0.47 4.58
N LYS A 31 6.42 0.79 4.66
CA LYS A 31 5.88 1.90 3.88
C LYS A 31 6.38 1.84 2.44
N VAL A 32 5.51 2.16 1.48
CA VAL A 32 5.76 1.98 0.06
C VAL A 32 5.77 3.29 -0.72
N GLU A 33 6.47 3.29 -1.85
CA GLU A 33 6.56 4.43 -2.76
C GLU A 33 5.35 4.45 -3.71
N ILE A 34 4.55 5.49 -3.61
CA ILE A 34 3.39 5.72 -4.48
C ILE A 34 3.49 7.05 -5.26
N GLY A 35 4.72 7.58 -5.35
CA GLY A 35 5.04 8.84 -6.03
C GLY A 35 5.43 9.98 -5.09
N GLN A 36 5.27 9.81 -3.76
CA GLN A 36 5.46 10.85 -2.75
C GLN A 36 6.92 11.04 -2.30
N GLY A 37 7.87 10.18 -2.73
CA GLY A 37 9.29 10.29 -2.36
C GLY A 37 9.63 9.72 -0.99
N ILE A 38 8.80 8.86 -0.42
CA ILE A 38 8.98 8.33 0.94
C ILE A 38 10.27 7.52 1.10
N LEU A 39 10.71 6.81 0.06
CA LEU A 39 11.94 6.01 0.14
C LEU A 39 13.17 6.88 0.34
N THR A 40 13.22 8.05 -0.30
CA THR A 40 14.30 9.02 -0.08
C THR A 40 14.27 9.57 1.36
N ALA A 41 13.09 9.92 1.87
CA ALA A 41 12.93 10.42 3.23
C ALA A 41 13.31 9.37 4.29
N MET A 42 12.89 8.10 4.13
CA MET A 42 13.28 7.01 5.03
C MET A 42 14.79 6.75 5.00
N ARG A 43 15.41 6.85 3.82
CA ARG A 43 16.88 6.78 3.70
C ARG A 43 17.58 7.88 4.44
N GLN A 44 17.09 9.13 4.37
CA GLN A 44 17.64 10.26 5.13
C GLN A 44 17.52 10.04 6.64
N ILE A 45 16.39 9.56 7.14
CA ILE A 45 16.18 9.27 8.57
C ILE A 45 17.17 8.22 9.05
N ALA A 46 17.32 7.13 8.33
CA ALA A 46 18.23 6.05 8.70
C ALA A 46 19.71 6.52 8.64
N ALA A 47 20.09 7.21 7.57
CA ALA A 47 21.44 7.74 7.38
C ALA A 47 21.82 8.73 8.47
N GLU A 48 20.89 9.63 8.85
CA GLU A 48 21.09 10.56 9.96
C GLU A 48 21.34 9.83 11.28
N GLU A 49 20.45 8.93 11.69
CA GLU A 49 20.58 8.28 13.00
C GLU A 49 21.75 7.31 13.08
N LEU A 50 22.14 6.66 11.97
CA LEU A 50 23.27 5.73 11.91
C LEU A 50 24.61 6.42 11.63
N ASP A 51 24.67 7.73 11.43
CA ASP A 51 25.88 8.45 11.00
C ASP A 51 26.52 7.82 9.72
N LEU A 52 25.71 7.55 8.71
CA LEU A 52 26.13 6.95 7.43
C LEU A 52 25.84 7.91 6.27
N ALA A 53 26.67 7.84 5.24
CA ALA A 53 26.32 8.45 3.97
C ALA A 53 25.04 7.76 3.40
N PRO A 54 24.08 8.51 2.82
CA PRO A 54 22.84 7.95 2.29
C PRO A 54 23.07 6.83 1.28
N GLU A 55 24.16 6.85 0.53
CA GLU A 55 24.53 5.86 -0.47
C GLU A 55 24.88 4.49 0.12
N ARG A 56 25.21 4.44 1.41
CA ARG A 56 25.46 3.19 2.13
C ARG A 56 24.18 2.50 2.60
N ILE A 57 23.04 3.20 2.55
CA ILE A 57 21.74 2.64 2.94
C ILE A 57 21.10 1.95 1.74
N LEU A 58 20.89 0.64 1.86
CA LEU A 58 20.06 -0.17 0.98
C LEU A 58 18.66 -0.22 1.57
N LEU A 59 17.72 0.55 1.02
CA LEU A 59 16.37 0.57 1.53
C LEU A 59 15.52 -0.53 0.88
N GLN A 60 14.97 -1.42 1.71
CA GLN A 60 13.94 -2.40 1.35
C GLN A 60 12.57 -1.89 1.78
N SER A 61 11.58 -2.02 0.92
CA SER A 61 10.25 -1.44 1.13
C SER A 61 9.16 -2.39 0.70
N GLY A 62 8.13 -2.56 1.54
CA GLY A 62 6.88 -3.19 1.17
C GLY A 62 7.02 -4.63 0.66
N ASP A 63 7.67 -5.50 1.40
CA ASP A 63 7.82 -6.91 1.09
C ASP A 63 7.48 -7.74 2.32
N THR A 64 6.53 -8.66 2.20
CA THR A 64 6.04 -9.45 3.34
C THR A 64 7.06 -10.48 3.86
N GLU A 65 8.12 -10.75 3.11
CA GLU A 65 9.21 -11.65 3.54
C GLU A 65 10.37 -10.89 4.17
N ALA A 66 10.50 -9.58 3.90
CA ALA A 66 11.73 -8.85 4.21
C ALA A 66 11.57 -7.54 5.00
N THR A 67 10.33 -7.03 5.14
CA THR A 67 10.08 -5.74 5.77
C THR A 67 9.10 -5.84 6.94
N PRO A 68 9.11 -4.90 7.90
CA PRO A 68 8.14 -4.89 8.99
C PRO A 68 6.72 -4.67 8.49
N ASN A 69 5.72 -5.22 9.21
CA ASN A 69 4.33 -4.92 8.95
C ASN A 69 3.96 -3.54 9.53
N GLU A 70 3.90 -2.54 8.70
CA GLU A 70 3.50 -1.18 9.07
C GLU A 70 2.10 -0.81 8.55
N GLY A 71 1.29 -1.80 8.17
CA GLY A 71 -0.04 -1.60 7.61
C GLY A 71 -0.02 -0.83 6.29
N TYR A 72 -0.95 0.10 6.12
CA TYR A 72 -1.07 0.88 4.88
C TYR A 72 -0.17 2.11 4.83
N THR A 73 0.30 2.44 3.62
CA THR A 73 0.86 3.75 3.27
C THR A 73 -0.30 4.68 2.93
N SER A 74 -0.87 5.33 3.93
CA SER A 74 -2.05 6.20 3.79
C SER A 74 -2.14 7.17 4.96
N GLY A 75 -3.03 8.18 4.87
CA GLY A 75 -3.34 9.10 5.96
C GLY A 75 -2.18 10.00 6.39
N SER A 76 -1.18 10.22 5.55
CA SER A 76 0.04 11.01 5.85
C SER A 76 0.85 10.46 7.03
N GLN A 77 0.73 9.16 7.32
CA GLN A 77 1.31 8.54 8.54
C GLN A 77 2.70 7.94 8.32
N SER A 78 3.25 7.96 7.09
CA SER A 78 4.50 7.29 6.79
C SER A 78 5.68 7.86 7.59
N ILE A 79 5.83 9.19 7.67
CA ILE A 79 6.88 9.82 8.48
C ILE A 79 6.51 9.80 9.95
N GLN A 80 5.28 10.15 10.30
CA GLN A 80 4.84 10.30 11.69
C GLN A 80 4.93 8.98 12.48
N TYR A 81 4.57 7.85 11.89
CA TYR A 81 4.62 6.54 12.56
C TYR A 81 5.79 5.68 12.07
N GLY A 82 5.91 5.46 10.76
CA GLY A 82 6.98 4.66 10.18
C GLY A 82 8.36 5.29 10.36
N GLY A 83 8.48 6.58 10.03
CA GLY A 83 9.73 7.33 10.21
C GLY A 83 10.15 7.41 11.66
N ALA A 84 9.20 7.62 12.60
CA ALA A 84 9.50 7.63 14.03
C ALA A 84 9.98 6.26 14.54
N ALA A 85 9.35 5.16 14.09
CA ALA A 85 9.77 3.81 14.45
C ALA A 85 11.16 3.49 13.91
N LEU A 86 11.39 3.77 12.63
CA LEU A 86 12.70 3.59 11.99
C LEU A 86 13.79 4.40 12.68
N ARG A 87 13.49 5.64 13.02
CA ARG A 87 14.42 6.53 13.73
C ARG A 87 14.87 5.95 15.06
N LEU A 88 13.92 5.47 15.88
CA LEU A 88 14.22 4.85 17.16
C LEU A 88 15.01 3.55 17.00
N ALA A 89 14.64 2.70 16.04
CA ALA A 89 15.38 1.47 15.77
C ALA A 89 16.82 1.75 15.34
N CYS A 90 17.05 2.72 14.45
CA CYS A 90 18.41 3.14 14.04
C CYS A 90 19.22 3.72 15.19
N ALA A 91 18.61 4.58 16.04
CA ALA A 91 19.27 5.13 17.22
C ALA A 91 19.71 4.02 18.18
N GLU A 92 18.84 3.04 18.43
CA GLU A 92 19.17 1.93 19.32
C GLU A 92 20.26 1.02 18.74
N VAL A 93 20.22 0.75 17.46
CA VAL A 93 21.29 0.02 16.75
C VAL A 93 22.62 0.76 16.92
N ARG A 94 22.69 2.07 16.66
CA ARG A 94 23.90 2.87 16.88
C ARG A 94 24.39 2.73 18.31
N GLU A 95 23.53 2.85 19.32
CA GLU A 95 23.92 2.74 20.73
C GLU A 95 24.46 1.35 21.10
N LEU A 96 23.93 0.27 20.53
CA LEU A 96 24.44 -1.10 20.74
C LEU A 96 25.89 -1.22 20.24
N PHE A 97 26.21 -0.69 19.06
CA PHE A 97 27.56 -0.71 18.51
C PHE A 97 28.53 0.13 19.36
N LEU A 98 28.13 1.33 19.73
CA LEU A 98 28.95 2.21 20.56
C LEU A 98 29.15 1.65 21.97
N GLY A 99 28.11 1.05 22.58
CA GLY A 99 28.22 0.39 23.88
C GLY A 99 29.18 -0.81 23.83
N ARG A 100 29.13 -1.60 22.74
CA ARG A 100 30.06 -2.73 22.53
C ARG A 100 31.51 -2.27 22.42
N THR A 101 31.75 -1.21 21.62
CA THR A 101 33.09 -0.60 21.48
C THR A 101 33.59 -0.02 22.81
N ALA A 102 32.75 0.69 23.55
CA ALA A 102 33.10 1.24 24.86
C ALA A 102 33.58 0.13 25.84
N ALA A 103 32.83 -0.96 25.91
CA ALA A 103 33.19 -2.13 26.73
C ALA A 103 34.50 -2.79 26.30
N ARG A 104 34.74 -2.90 24.98
CA ARG A 104 35.95 -3.52 24.44
C ARG A 104 37.20 -2.65 24.65
N LEU A 105 37.07 -1.34 24.53
CA LEU A 105 38.20 -0.39 24.68
C LEU A 105 38.38 0.09 26.12
N GLY A 106 37.48 -0.27 27.04
CA GLY A 106 37.51 0.20 28.42
C GLY A 106 37.36 1.72 28.55
N CYS A 107 36.59 2.39 27.69
CA CYS A 107 36.39 3.84 27.65
C CYS A 107 34.92 4.22 27.95
N SER A 108 34.69 5.51 28.20
CA SER A 108 33.32 6.00 28.37
C SER A 108 32.58 5.97 27.03
N ARG A 109 31.27 5.64 27.06
CA ARG A 109 30.36 5.77 25.90
C ARG A 109 30.37 7.21 25.35
N ALA A 110 30.49 8.21 26.20
CA ALA A 110 30.51 9.61 25.83
C ALA A 110 31.74 10.02 25.00
N ASP A 111 32.82 9.25 25.06
CA ASP A 111 34.04 9.50 24.28
C ASP A 111 33.92 8.98 22.82
N LEU A 112 32.85 8.25 22.50
CA LEU A 112 32.67 7.59 21.23
C LEU A 112 31.66 8.32 20.35
N THR A 113 32.00 8.47 19.07
CA THR A 113 31.13 8.98 17.99
C THR A 113 31.24 8.07 16.76
N VAL A 114 30.41 8.32 15.79
CA VAL A 114 30.46 7.60 14.49
C VAL A 114 30.65 8.62 13.38
N ALA A 115 31.47 8.26 12.40
CA ALA A 115 31.61 8.99 11.15
C ALA A 115 31.62 8.01 9.99
N ASP A 116 30.57 8.04 9.19
CA ASP A 116 30.32 7.15 8.03
C ASP A 116 30.54 5.66 8.35
N GLY A 117 30.02 5.24 9.53
CA GLY A 117 30.09 3.87 10.03
C GLY A 117 31.39 3.52 10.77
N THR A 118 32.42 4.33 10.69
CA THR A 118 33.64 4.18 11.48
C THR A 118 33.42 4.73 12.89
N ILE A 119 33.76 3.95 13.92
CA ILE A 119 33.66 4.38 15.31
C ILE A 119 34.91 5.15 15.68
N LEU A 120 34.74 6.36 16.20
CA LEU A 120 35.81 7.25 16.63
C LEU A 120 35.86 7.33 18.15
N LEU A 121 37.08 7.24 18.71
CA LEU A 121 37.36 7.51 20.12
C LEU A 121 37.98 8.92 20.21
N ARG A 122 37.29 9.84 20.85
CA ARG A 122 37.72 11.26 21.00
C ARG A 122 38.13 11.90 19.68
N GLY A 123 37.37 11.60 18.60
CA GLY A 123 37.59 12.11 17.25
C GLY A 123 38.63 11.38 16.41
N ALA A 124 39.37 10.40 16.96
CA ALA A 124 40.29 9.54 16.20
C ALA A 124 39.72 8.17 15.92
N PRO A 125 40.04 7.51 14.77
CA PRO A 125 39.55 6.15 14.46
C PRO A 125 39.94 5.17 15.58
N SER A 126 38.93 4.42 16.07
CA SER A 126 39.14 3.43 17.15
C SER A 126 39.70 2.10 16.65
N GLY A 127 39.75 1.91 15.35
CA GLY A 127 40.05 0.63 14.70
C GLY A 127 38.81 -0.26 14.50
N GLU A 128 37.61 0.24 14.82
CA GLU A 128 36.35 -0.47 14.69
C GLU A 128 35.36 0.31 13.82
N ASP A 129 34.50 -0.45 13.14
CA ASP A 129 33.38 0.06 12.38
C ASP A 129 32.15 -0.85 12.58
N TYR A 130 31.02 -0.45 12.02
CA TYR A 130 29.79 -1.22 12.11
C TYR A 130 29.91 -2.62 11.53
N TRP A 131 30.64 -2.78 10.42
CA TRP A 131 30.70 -4.08 9.69
C TRP A 131 31.63 -5.07 10.37
N SER A 132 32.74 -4.60 10.94
CA SER A 132 33.67 -5.43 11.71
C SER A 132 33.02 -5.98 12.99
N LEU A 133 32.09 -5.20 13.57
CA LEU A 133 31.40 -5.57 14.80
C LEU A 133 30.05 -6.28 14.57
N ALA A 134 29.50 -6.26 13.36
CA ALA A 134 28.12 -6.71 13.10
C ALA A 134 27.85 -8.13 13.59
N ALA A 135 28.80 -9.07 13.41
CA ALA A 135 28.65 -10.45 13.87
C ALA A 135 28.63 -10.61 15.40
N ALA A 136 29.13 -9.61 16.14
CA ALA A 136 29.18 -9.61 17.60
C ALA A 136 28.00 -8.89 18.25
N ILE A 137 27.10 -8.31 17.45
CA ILE A 137 25.91 -7.57 17.91
C ILE A 137 24.65 -8.35 17.58
N ASP A 138 23.93 -8.77 18.62
CA ASP A 138 22.61 -9.41 18.43
C ASP A 138 21.55 -8.32 18.18
N LEU A 139 21.03 -8.26 16.95
CA LEU A 139 19.91 -7.43 16.53
C LEU A 139 18.57 -8.17 16.57
N ALA A 140 18.53 -9.49 16.80
CA ALA A 140 17.29 -10.27 16.95
C ALA A 140 16.64 -10.03 18.33
N ARG A 141 16.83 -8.87 18.91
CA ARG A 141 16.31 -8.45 20.21
C ARG A 141 15.26 -7.34 20.05
N PRO A 142 14.31 -7.26 20.99
CA PRO A 142 13.34 -6.17 20.99
C PRO A 142 13.99 -4.80 21.20
N ALA A 143 13.45 -3.79 20.51
CA ALA A 143 13.78 -2.40 20.77
C ALA A 143 13.28 -1.98 22.16
N THR A 144 14.07 -1.23 22.88
CA THR A 144 13.74 -0.72 24.24
C THR A 144 13.15 0.69 24.19
N GLY A 145 13.46 1.46 23.15
CA GLY A 145 13.09 2.87 23.01
C GLY A 145 13.81 3.81 23.99
N THR A 146 14.87 3.32 24.63
CA THR A 146 15.65 4.11 25.61
C THR A 146 16.85 4.84 24.98
N ALA A 147 17.28 4.41 23.80
CA ALA A 147 18.38 5.03 23.09
C ALA A 147 18.05 6.48 22.69
N PRO A 148 18.97 7.42 22.90
CA PRO A 148 18.74 8.81 22.55
C PRO A 148 18.77 8.99 21.02
N VAL A 149 17.70 9.55 20.48
CA VAL A 149 17.68 10.02 19.08
C VAL A 149 18.46 11.33 18.98
N LYS A 150 19.03 11.61 17.82
CA LYS A 150 19.75 12.86 17.58
C LYS A 150 18.82 14.08 17.73
N PRO A 151 19.23 15.13 18.46
CA PRO A 151 18.45 16.36 18.53
C PRO A 151 18.48 17.11 17.19
N ALA A 152 17.39 17.79 16.86
CA ALA A 152 17.22 18.46 15.56
C ALA A 152 18.36 19.44 15.22
N GLY A 153 18.93 20.12 16.21
CA GLY A 153 20.06 21.04 16.02
C GLY A 153 21.37 20.39 15.57
N THR A 154 21.47 19.06 15.59
CA THR A 154 22.68 18.31 15.18
C THR A 154 22.52 17.59 13.83
N TYR A 155 21.40 17.78 13.14
CA TYR A 155 21.17 17.13 11.86
C TYR A 155 22.14 17.60 10.78
N ARG A 156 22.65 16.66 9.98
CA ARG A 156 23.54 16.90 8.85
C ARG A 156 22.93 16.46 7.52
N ILE A 157 22.02 15.49 7.55
CA ILE A 157 21.38 14.89 6.38
C ILE A 157 19.90 15.28 6.33
N LEU A 158 19.20 15.22 7.45
CA LEU A 158 17.83 15.70 7.54
C LEU A 158 17.78 17.21 7.33
N GLY A 159 16.82 17.65 6.50
CA GLY A 159 16.71 19.05 6.09
C GLY A 159 17.55 19.41 4.86
N GLN A 160 18.40 18.51 4.37
CA GLN A 160 19.13 18.70 3.12
C GLN A 160 18.28 18.27 1.93
N ASN A 161 18.46 18.93 0.79
CA ASN A 161 17.80 18.58 -0.47
C ASN A 161 18.57 17.46 -1.15
N LEU A 162 18.18 16.19 -0.88
CA LEU A 162 18.75 15.05 -1.58
C LEU A 162 17.95 14.71 -2.83
N PRO A 163 18.60 14.32 -3.93
CA PRO A 163 17.93 13.80 -5.11
C PRO A 163 17.08 12.57 -4.76
N ARG A 164 15.90 12.46 -5.36
CA ARG A 164 15.08 11.26 -5.22
C ARG A 164 15.84 10.03 -5.75
N THR A 165 15.83 8.97 -4.94
CA THR A 165 16.61 7.76 -5.22
C THR A 165 16.08 6.93 -6.39
N ASP A 166 14.80 7.14 -6.75
CA ASP A 166 14.08 6.39 -7.80
C ASP A 166 13.96 7.18 -9.11
N LEU A 167 14.34 8.45 -9.14
CA LEU A 167 14.03 9.34 -10.27
C LEU A 167 14.90 9.04 -11.49
N ALA A 168 16.21 8.81 -11.31
CA ALA A 168 17.12 8.58 -12.42
C ALA A 168 16.72 7.35 -13.24
N ALA A 169 16.39 6.23 -12.57
CA ALA A 169 15.95 5.01 -13.23
C ALA A 169 14.73 5.27 -14.12
N LYS A 170 13.75 6.00 -13.62
CA LYS A 170 12.52 6.35 -14.35
C LYS A 170 12.79 7.26 -15.55
N LEU A 171 13.63 8.28 -15.38
CA LEU A 171 13.91 9.26 -16.44
C LEU A 171 14.73 8.65 -17.58
N PHE A 172 15.57 7.67 -17.30
CA PHE A 172 16.41 7.01 -18.29
C PHE A 172 15.83 5.67 -18.79
N GLY A 173 14.55 5.38 -18.51
CA GLY A 173 13.82 4.26 -19.10
C GLY A 173 14.19 2.89 -18.53
N ALA A 174 14.81 2.82 -17.34
CA ALA A 174 14.98 1.54 -16.65
C ALA A 174 13.63 1.02 -16.16
N PRO A 175 13.41 -0.31 -16.11
CA PRO A 175 12.22 -0.91 -15.54
C PRO A 175 12.01 -0.43 -14.11
N ALA A 176 10.90 0.29 -13.85
CA ALA A 176 10.63 0.91 -12.56
C ALA A 176 9.22 0.62 -12.02
N PHE A 177 8.33 0.17 -12.89
CA PHE A 177 6.92 -0.03 -12.56
C PHE A 177 6.51 -1.50 -12.65
N VAL A 178 5.43 -1.84 -11.97
CA VAL A 178 4.85 -3.20 -12.02
C VAL A 178 4.53 -3.63 -13.47
N HIS A 179 4.20 -2.68 -14.35
CA HIS A 179 3.96 -2.91 -15.77
C HIS A 179 5.21 -3.34 -16.53
N ASP A 180 6.39 -3.01 -16.04
CA ASP A 180 7.68 -3.29 -16.70
C ASP A 180 8.24 -4.68 -16.34
N ILE A 181 7.60 -5.38 -15.39
CA ILE A 181 8.07 -6.71 -14.98
C ILE A 181 7.86 -7.70 -16.12
N VAL A 182 8.93 -8.33 -16.56
CA VAL A 182 8.91 -9.44 -17.51
C VAL A 182 9.47 -10.69 -16.84
N ARG A 183 8.84 -11.84 -17.08
CA ARG A 183 9.28 -13.16 -16.61
C ARG A 183 9.21 -14.17 -17.76
N ASP A 184 10.10 -15.13 -17.75
CA ASP A 184 10.10 -16.19 -18.75
C ASP A 184 8.78 -16.97 -18.69
N GLY A 185 8.19 -17.24 -19.85
CA GLY A 185 6.92 -17.96 -19.96
C GLY A 185 5.70 -17.20 -19.42
N MET A 186 5.82 -15.90 -19.15
CA MET A 186 4.73 -15.08 -18.65
C MET A 186 3.57 -15.03 -19.65
N VAL A 187 2.35 -15.14 -19.11
CA VAL A 187 1.11 -14.93 -19.85
C VAL A 187 0.42 -13.64 -19.40
N HIS A 188 -0.41 -13.12 -20.30
CA HIS A 188 -1.25 -11.95 -20.06
C HIS A 188 -2.68 -12.40 -19.80
N ALA A 189 -3.37 -11.66 -18.94
CA ALA A 189 -4.77 -11.94 -18.67
C ALA A 189 -5.61 -10.65 -18.59
N ARG A 190 -6.88 -10.76 -18.98
CA ARG A 190 -7.92 -9.76 -18.81
C ARG A 190 -9.14 -10.42 -18.19
N VAL A 191 -9.70 -9.79 -17.17
CA VAL A 191 -10.95 -10.24 -16.57
C VAL A 191 -12.13 -9.66 -17.37
N VAL A 192 -13.09 -10.49 -17.68
CA VAL A 192 -14.35 -10.04 -18.29
C VAL A 192 -15.30 -9.66 -17.16
N ARG A 193 -15.37 -8.38 -16.87
CA ARG A 193 -16.11 -7.84 -15.73
C ARG A 193 -17.61 -7.85 -15.96
N GLN A 194 -18.35 -8.07 -14.88
CA GLN A 194 -19.77 -7.77 -14.84
C GLN A 194 -20.00 -6.28 -15.14
N PRO A 195 -21.14 -5.91 -15.77
CA PRO A 195 -21.42 -4.52 -16.11
C PRO A 195 -21.66 -3.63 -14.89
N ARG A 196 -21.95 -4.22 -13.72
CA ARG A 196 -22.00 -3.54 -12.42
C ARG A 196 -21.73 -4.54 -11.28
N ARG A 197 -21.28 -4.01 -10.16
CA ARG A 197 -21.04 -4.80 -8.95
C ARG A 197 -22.33 -5.48 -8.48
N GLY A 198 -22.24 -6.77 -8.14
CA GLY A 198 -23.37 -7.59 -7.71
C GLY A 198 -24.14 -8.29 -8.83
N ALA A 199 -23.84 -8.02 -10.11
CA ALA A 199 -24.39 -8.80 -11.20
C ALA A 199 -23.84 -10.24 -11.20
N THR A 200 -24.68 -11.22 -11.56
CA THR A 200 -24.29 -12.63 -11.59
C THR A 200 -24.18 -13.14 -13.02
N LEU A 201 -23.17 -13.97 -13.28
CA LEU A 201 -22.91 -14.56 -14.59
C LEU A 201 -23.94 -15.66 -14.89
N LYS A 202 -24.87 -15.39 -15.80
CA LYS A 202 -25.89 -16.35 -16.24
C LYS A 202 -25.33 -17.34 -17.25
N SER A 203 -24.70 -16.84 -18.31
CA SER A 203 -24.08 -17.66 -19.34
C SER A 203 -22.94 -16.95 -20.03
N ALA A 204 -21.99 -17.73 -20.58
CA ALA A 204 -20.94 -17.27 -21.47
C ALA A 204 -20.80 -18.25 -22.62
N ASP A 205 -20.87 -17.76 -23.86
CA ASP A 205 -20.53 -18.56 -25.05
C ASP A 205 -19.01 -18.50 -25.26
N GLU A 206 -18.29 -19.36 -24.55
CA GLU A 206 -16.81 -19.39 -24.57
C GLU A 206 -16.27 -19.65 -25.99
N ALA A 207 -17.01 -20.48 -26.82
CA ALA A 207 -16.60 -20.70 -28.18
C ALA A 207 -16.75 -19.46 -29.08
N ALA A 208 -17.79 -18.65 -28.84
CA ALA A 208 -17.95 -17.38 -29.53
C ALA A 208 -16.87 -16.36 -29.10
N ILE A 209 -16.57 -16.30 -27.81
CA ILE A 209 -15.48 -15.45 -27.26
C ILE A 209 -14.15 -15.86 -27.89
N ALA A 210 -13.84 -17.18 -27.93
CA ALA A 210 -12.58 -17.69 -28.47
C ALA A 210 -12.37 -17.39 -29.96
N ARG A 211 -13.45 -17.26 -30.74
CA ARG A 211 -13.36 -16.91 -32.18
C ARG A 211 -12.66 -15.58 -32.42
N ALA A 212 -12.73 -14.65 -31.47
CA ALA A 212 -12.03 -13.35 -31.57
C ALA A 212 -10.49 -13.49 -31.56
N ALA A 213 -9.96 -14.61 -31.09
CA ALA A 213 -8.52 -14.91 -31.15
C ALA A 213 -8.00 -15.26 -32.54
N LYS A 214 -8.89 -15.48 -33.55
CA LYS A 214 -8.52 -15.80 -34.95
C LYS A 214 -7.53 -16.95 -35.05
N GLY A 215 -7.65 -17.96 -34.19
CA GLY A 215 -6.79 -19.15 -34.17
C GLY A 215 -5.55 -19.05 -33.29
N ALA A 216 -5.27 -17.89 -32.70
CA ALA A 216 -4.19 -17.78 -31.71
C ALA A 216 -4.55 -18.52 -30.41
N PRO A 217 -3.60 -19.17 -29.74
CA PRO A 217 -3.86 -19.91 -28.51
C PRO A 217 -4.24 -18.97 -27.35
N ILE A 218 -5.44 -19.19 -26.82
CA ILE A 218 -5.95 -18.53 -25.61
C ILE A 218 -6.68 -19.54 -24.73
N GLU A 219 -6.85 -19.22 -23.49
CA GLU A 219 -7.68 -19.94 -22.54
C GLU A 219 -8.76 -19.01 -21.99
N ILE A 220 -9.98 -19.53 -21.84
CA ILE A 220 -11.05 -18.86 -21.12
C ILE A 220 -11.17 -19.58 -19.78
N LEU A 221 -10.88 -18.84 -18.68
CA LEU A 221 -10.94 -19.34 -17.32
C LEU A 221 -12.24 -18.86 -16.68
N ARG A 222 -13.05 -19.81 -16.20
CA ARG A 222 -14.28 -19.51 -15.45
C ARG A 222 -14.22 -20.10 -14.04
N ASN A 223 -14.65 -19.31 -13.03
CA ASN A 223 -14.75 -19.75 -11.64
C ASN A 223 -15.90 -18.99 -10.94
N GLY A 224 -17.10 -19.54 -10.95
CA GLY A 224 -18.30 -18.81 -10.51
C GLY A 224 -18.65 -17.68 -11.46
N ASN A 225 -18.69 -16.46 -10.95
CA ASN A 225 -18.87 -15.21 -11.71
C ASN A 225 -17.55 -14.65 -12.27
N PHE A 226 -16.41 -15.20 -11.83
CA PHE A 226 -15.10 -14.80 -12.33
C PHE A 226 -14.87 -15.41 -13.71
N LEU A 227 -14.65 -14.57 -14.71
CA LEU A 227 -14.38 -14.95 -16.09
C LEU A 227 -13.15 -14.19 -16.58
N ALA A 228 -12.16 -14.90 -17.14
CA ALA A 228 -10.93 -14.28 -17.62
C ALA A 228 -10.48 -14.89 -18.94
N VAL A 229 -9.82 -14.09 -19.77
CA VAL A 229 -9.11 -14.49 -20.99
C VAL A 229 -7.63 -14.47 -20.70
N VAL A 230 -6.92 -15.56 -21.03
CA VAL A 230 -5.49 -15.74 -20.74
C VAL A 230 -4.76 -16.19 -22.00
N GLY A 231 -3.59 -15.63 -22.29
CA GLY A 231 -2.77 -16.02 -23.46
C GLY A 231 -1.38 -15.40 -23.40
N ALA A 232 -0.49 -15.91 -24.26
CA ALA A 232 0.90 -15.42 -24.33
C ALA A 232 1.01 -14.05 -25.05
N ASP A 233 0.12 -13.77 -26.01
CA ASP A 233 0.09 -12.50 -26.74
C ASP A 233 -0.91 -11.54 -26.12
N GLU A 234 -0.41 -10.44 -25.56
CA GLU A 234 -1.22 -9.42 -24.89
C GLU A 234 -2.23 -8.77 -25.84
N THR A 235 -1.88 -8.57 -27.10
CA THR A 235 -2.77 -7.95 -28.11
C THR A 235 -3.96 -8.84 -28.42
N VAL A 236 -3.71 -10.15 -28.54
CA VAL A 236 -4.78 -11.14 -28.74
C VAL A 236 -5.70 -11.20 -27.52
N VAL A 237 -5.14 -11.28 -26.32
CA VAL A 237 -5.89 -11.30 -25.05
C VAL A 237 -6.79 -10.06 -24.94
N GLU A 238 -6.24 -8.88 -25.25
CA GLU A 238 -7.00 -7.62 -25.24
C GLU A 238 -8.17 -7.64 -26.24
N ALA A 239 -7.92 -8.07 -27.47
CA ALA A 239 -8.95 -8.16 -28.51
C ALA A 239 -10.07 -9.13 -28.13
N VAL A 240 -9.73 -10.29 -27.57
CA VAL A 240 -10.70 -11.30 -27.12
C VAL A 240 -11.51 -10.78 -25.93
N ALA A 241 -10.86 -10.18 -24.96
CA ALA A 241 -11.54 -9.61 -23.79
C ALA A 241 -12.47 -8.45 -24.15
N ALA A 242 -12.09 -7.63 -25.14
CA ALA A 242 -12.93 -6.55 -25.65
C ALA A 242 -14.19 -7.07 -26.38
N ALA A 243 -14.09 -8.22 -27.04
CA ALA A 243 -15.24 -8.85 -27.73
C ALA A 243 -16.16 -9.64 -26.78
N ALA A 244 -15.62 -10.13 -25.66
CA ALA A 244 -16.31 -11.03 -24.74
C ALA A 244 -17.67 -10.51 -24.21
N PRO A 245 -17.86 -9.21 -23.87
CA PRO A 245 -19.14 -8.70 -23.38
C PRO A 245 -20.33 -8.96 -24.30
N ASN A 246 -20.10 -9.09 -25.62
CA ASN A 246 -21.15 -9.39 -26.59
C ASN A 246 -21.63 -10.86 -26.55
N HIS A 247 -20.93 -11.71 -25.82
CA HIS A 247 -21.16 -13.15 -25.73
C HIS A 247 -21.39 -13.64 -24.31
N VAL A 248 -21.60 -12.70 -23.37
CA VAL A 248 -21.82 -12.97 -21.95
C VAL A 248 -23.15 -12.38 -21.52
N LEU A 249 -23.94 -13.17 -20.80
CA LEU A 249 -25.20 -12.73 -20.20
C LEU A 249 -25.03 -12.62 -18.69
N TRP A 250 -25.45 -11.48 -18.15
CA TRP A 250 -25.46 -11.18 -16.73
C TRP A 250 -26.87 -10.91 -16.24
N ASP A 251 -27.21 -11.39 -15.04
CA ASP A 251 -28.42 -11.02 -14.31
C ASP A 251 -28.11 -9.94 -13.27
N GLY A 252 -29.11 -9.13 -12.87
CA GLY A 252 -28.95 -8.07 -11.88
C GLY A 252 -28.29 -6.81 -12.45
N VAL A 253 -28.50 -6.54 -13.73
CA VAL A 253 -27.92 -5.38 -14.46
C VAL A 253 -28.84 -4.17 -14.54
N ASP A 254 -29.86 -4.10 -13.68
CA ASP A 254 -30.80 -2.98 -13.67
C ASP A 254 -30.06 -1.64 -13.51
N ARG A 255 -30.53 -0.63 -14.26
CA ARG A 255 -29.99 0.71 -14.15
C ARG A 255 -30.23 1.27 -12.75
N LEU A 256 -29.26 2.00 -12.24
CA LEU A 256 -29.47 2.82 -11.04
C LEU A 256 -30.60 3.82 -11.30
N ASN A 257 -31.44 4.05 -10.28
CA ASN A 257 -32.39 5.15 -10.34
C ASN A 257 -31.61 6.46 -10.49
N PRO A 258 -31.97 7.41 -11.38
CA PRO A 258 -31.30 8.70 -11.51
C PRO A 258 -31.13 9.43 -10.19
N PHE A 259 -32.07 9.28 -9.25
CA PHE A 259 -31.94 9.83 -7.90
C PHE A 259 -30.74 9.28 -7.12
N GLN A 260 -30.30 8.04 -7.37
CA GLN A 260 -29.11 7.45 -6.74
C GLN A 260 -27.80 8.06 -7.26
N GLU A 261 -27.84 8.78 -8.36
CA GLU A 261 -26.72 9.56 -8.88
C GLU A 261 -26.51 10.87 -8.08
N GLU A 262 -27.48 11.29 -7.26
CA GLU A 262 -27.39 12.47 -6.43
C GLU A 262 -26.83 12.16 -5.04
N ALA A 263 -25.93 12.99 -4.53
CA ALA A 263 -25.38 12.83 -3.19
C ALA A 263 -26.48 12.84 -2.10
N ARG A 264 -27.58 13.55 -2.32
CA ARG A 264 -28.73 13.61 -1.38
C ARG A 264 -29.45 12.30 -1.20
N TRP A 265 -29.26 11.32 -2.11
CA TRP A 265 -29.72 9.95 -1.92
C TRP A 265 -29.19 9.35 -0.60
N LEU A 266 -27.99 9.76 -0.15
CA LEU A 266 -27.41 9.31 1.12
C LEU A 266 -28.31 9.60 2.32
N LEU A 267 -29.04 10.71 2.31
CA LEU A 267 -29.94 11.11 3.42
C LEU A 267 -31.10 10.14 3.65
N GLN A 268 -31.35 9.22 2.71
CA GLN A 268 -32.41 8.22 2.78
C GLN A 268 -31.87 6.82 3.09
N GLN A 269 -30.56 6.69 3.25
CA GLN A 269 -29.93 5.39 3.54
C GLN A 269 -29.92 5.11 5.05
N PRO A 270 -29.93 3.84 5.45
CA PRO A 270 -29.63 3.46 6.83
C PRO A 270 -28.26 4.03 7.24
N SER A 271 -28.17 4.58 8.44
CA SER A 271 -26.94 5.21 8.94
C SER A 271 -26.50 4.61 10.27
N ILE A 272 -25.21 4.77 10.55
CA ILE A 272 -24.62 4.59 11.87
C ILE A 272 -24.16 5.96 12.32
N ASP A 273 -24.83 6.50 13.34
CA ASP A 273 -24.61 7.86 13.76
C ASP A 273 -23.54 7.95 14.85
N ARG A 274 -22.71 8.98 14.76
CA ARG A 274 -21.71 9.30 15.78
C ARG A 274 -21.73 10.79 16.06
N VAL A 275 -22.00 11.16 17.30
CA VAL A 275 -21.95 12.55 17.76
C VAL A 275 -20.61 12.80 18.46
N LEU A 276 -19.95 13.89 18.10
CA LEU A 276 -18.71 14.36 18.71
C LEU A 276 -18.94 15.75 19.29
N GLY A 277 -18.59 15.94 20.56
CA GLY A 277 -18.83 17.18 21.30
C GLY A 277 -20.22 17.20 21.98
N ALA A 278 -20.47 18.28 22.71
CA ALA A 278 -21.77 18.56 23.31
C ALA A 278 -22.48 19.62 22.49
N PRO A 279 -23.84 19.61 22.46
CA PRO A 279 -24.59 20.73 21.89
C PRO A 279 -24.23 22.01 22.64
N LEU A 280 -23.91 23.06 21.91
CA LEU A 280 -23.61 24.36 22.50
C LEU A 280 -24.95 25.10 22.80
N PRO A 281 -25.03 25.86 23.89
CA PRO A 281 -26.23 26.65 24.18
C PRO A 281 -26.38 27.76 23.15
N THR A 282 -27.53 27.84 22.53
CA THR A 282 -27.86 28.78 21.47
C THR A 282 -28.13 30.19 22.03
N ALA A 283 -27.09 30.96 22.25
CA ALA A 283 -27.22 32.36 22.69
C ALA A 283 -26.82 33.40 21.61
N ALA A 284 -26.46 32.94 20.39
CA ALA A 284 -25.95 33.82 19.34
C ALA A 284 -27.05 34.39 18.43
N GLN A 285 -26.89 35.63 17.96
CA GLN A 285 -27.94 36.38 17.27
C GLN A 285 -27.94 36.17 15.74
N ASN A 286 -26.81 35.81 15.13
CA ASN A 286 -26.69 35.65 13.68
C ASN A 286 -26.46 34.18 13.33
N HIS A 287 -27.49 33.54 12.78
CA HIS A 287 -27.44 32.12 12.39
C HIS A 287 -27.24 31.98 10.91
N TYR A 288 -26.31 31.13 10.55
CA TYR A 288 -26.00 30.76 9.17
C TYR A 288 -26.15 29.24 9.02
N GLU A 289 -26.79 28.83 7.93
CA GLU A 289 -26.89 27.43 7.56
C GLU A 289 -26.56 27.27 6.08
N ALA A 290 -25.71 26.29 5.75
CA ALA A 290 -25.37 25.95 4.38
C ALA A 290 -25.19 24.45 4.23
N SER A 291 -25.68 23.90 3.13
CA SER A 291 -25.48 22.50 2.78
C SER A 291 -24.67 22.39 1.50
N PHE A 292 -23.69 21.48 1.52
CA PHE A 292 -22.78 21.19 0.43
C PHE A 292 -22.91 19.72 0.05
N THR A 293 -22.81 19.42 -1.23
CA THR A 293 -22.82 18.05 -1.73
C THR A 293 -21.54 17.76 -2.50
N ARG A 294 -21.06 16.53 -2.42
CA ARG A 294 -19.97 16.01 -3.23
C ARG A 294 -20.36 14.63 -3.76
N MET A 295 -20.19 14.42 -5.04
CA MET A 295 -20.40 13.12 -5.66
C MET A 295 -19.22 12.18 -5.39
N HIS A 296 -19.35 10.92 -5.80
CA HIS A 296 -18.21 10.01 -5.86
C HIS A 296 -17.10 10.56 -6.76
N ILE A 297 -15.86 10.44 -6.32
CA ILE A 297 -14.69 10.91 -7.07
C ILE A 297 -13.73 9.74 -7.27
N ALA A 298 -13.45 9.42 -8.54
CA ALA A 298 -12.42 8.46 -8.92
C ALA A 298 -11.02 9.04 -8.63
N HIS A 299 -10.07 8.15 -8.32
CA HIS A 299 -8.67 8.55 -8.11
C HIS A 299 -7.92 8.68 -9.43
N ALA A 300 -8.32 7.92 -10.45
CA ALA A 300 -7.87 8.03 -11.84
C ALA A 300 -6.33 8.03 -11.99
N ALA A 301 -5.67 7.01 -11.49
CA ALA A 301 -4.24 6.83 -11.72
C ALA A 301 -3.90 6.92 -13.22
N ILE A 302 -2.71 7.45 -13.58
CA ILE A 302 -2.35 7.75 -14.98
C ILE A 302 -2.46 6.53 -15.88
N ALA A 303 -2.01 5.35 -15.42
CA ALA A 303 -2.31 4.10 -16.10
C ALA A 303 -3.17 3.20 -15.22
N PRO A 304 -3.93 2.26 -15.82
CA PRO A 304 -4.75 1.31 -15.10
C PRO A 304 -3.93 0.40 -14.17
N SER A 305 -4.61 -0.17 -13.17
CA SER A 305 -4.01 -1.08 -12.21
C SER A 305 -3.46 -2.34 -12.87
N CYS A 306 -2.33 -2.81 -12.32
CA CYS A 306 -1.61 -3.97 -12.84
C CYS A 306 -1.01 -4.79 -11.69
N ALA A 307 -0.97 -6.10 -11.88
CA ALA A 307 -0.27 -7.00 -10.98
C ALA A 307 0.31 -8.20 -11.74
N LEU A 308 1.34 -8.81 -11.17
CA LEU A 308 1.90 -10.08 -11.61
C LEU A 308 1.79 -11.07 -10.45
N ALA A 309 1.41 -12.31 -10.75
CA ALA A 309 1.36 -13.40 -9.76
C ALA A 309 2.00 -14.67 -10.33
N LEU A 310 2.63 -15.45 -9.47
CA LEU A 310 3.16 -16.78 -9.75
C LEU A 310 2.78 -17.71 -8.61
N PHE A 311 2.17 -18.84 -8.94
CA PHE A 311 1.92 -19.92 -7.99
C PHE A 311 2.77 -21.13 -8.36
N GLU A 312 3.72 -21.48 -7.52
CA GLU A 312 4.67 -22.56 -7.75
C GLU A 312 5.01 -23.24 -6.43
N ASP A 313 5.15 -24.57 -6.43
CA ASP A 313 5.48 -25.39 -5.25
C ASP A 313 4.59 -25.11 -4.03
N GLY A 314 3.30 -24.83 -4.30
CA GLY A 314 2.31 -24.53 -3.26
C GLY A 314 2.48 -23.15 -2.61
N ARG A 315 3.28 -22.27 -3.17
CA ARG A 315 3.52 -20.90 -2.73
C ARG A 315 3.03 -19.90 -3.78
N LEU A 316 2.41 -18.83 -3.33
CA LEU A 316 1.95 -17.73 -4.17
C LEU A 316 2.87 -16.52 -3.98
N LYS A 317 3.42 -16.02 -5.07
CA LYS A 317 4.17 -14.77 -5.09
C LYS A 317 3.44 -13.73 -5.93
N VAL A 318 3.25 -12.53 -5.36
CA VAL A 318 2.52 -11.43 -6.00
C VAL A 318 3.37 -10.17 -6.02
N TRP A 319 3.46 -9.52 -7.19
CA TRP A 319 4.04 -8.19 -7.36
C TRP A 319 2.92 -7.22 -7.72
N THR A 320 2.80 -6.16 -6.96
CA THR A 320 1.66 -5.22 -7.06
C THR A 320 2.06 -3.83 -6.60
N HIS A 321 1.30 -2.83 -6.99
CA HIS A 321 1.43 -1.48 -6.48
C HIS A 321 0.47 -1.16 -5.32
N SER A 322 0.03 -2.17 -4.58
CA SER A 322 -0.77 -2.01 -3.38
C SER A 322 -0.08 -1.13 -2.33
N GLN A 323 -0.84 -0.32 -1.64
CA GLN A 323 -0.35 0.51 -0.55
C GLN A 323 -0.16 -0.26 0.78
N GLY A 324 -0.59 -1.53 0.84
CA GLY A 324 -0.54 -2.36 2.04
C GLY A 324 -0.33 -3.84 1.74
N VAL A 325 0.93 -4.26 1.61
CA VAL A 325 1.27 -5.63 1.21
C VAL A 325 0.81 -6.69 2.22
N TYR A 326 0.86 -6.40 3.51
CA TYR A 326 0.41 -7.34 4.55
C TYR A 326 -1.12 -7.50 4.61
N PRO A 327 -1.92 -6.42 4.67
CA PRO A 327 -3.38 -6.56 4.58
C PRO A 327 -3.85 -7.24 3.28
N LEU A 328 -3.15 -6.99 2.17
CA LEU A 328 -3.44 -7.68 0.90
C LEU A 328 -3.10 -9.17 0.98
N ARG A 329 -1.94 -9.55 1.54
CA ARG A 329 -1.58 -10.96 1.75
C ARG A 329 -2.67 -11.70 2.51
N ASP A 330 -3.15 -11.11 3.60
CA ASP A 330 -4.16 -11.73 4.46
C ASP A 330 -5.53 -11.83 3.75
N ALA A 331 -5.87 -10.84 2.92
CA ALA A 331 -7.07 -10.89 2.07
C ALA A 331 -6.97 -11.97 0.98
N LEU A 332 -5.81 -12.10 0.32
CA LEU A 332 -5.56 -13.16 -0.65
C LEU A 332 -5.59 -14.55 -0.01
N ALA A 333 -5.04 -14.69 1.20
CA ALA A 333 -5.08 -15.94 1.97
C ALA A 333 -6.53 -16.39 2.23
N ARG A 334 -7.38 -15.46 2.63
CA ARG A 334 -8.81 -15.70 2.83
C ARG A 334 -9.52 -16.07 1.52
N ALA A 335 -9.36 -15.25 0.49
CA ALA A 335 -10.04 -15.43 -0.80
C ALA A 335 -9.67 -16.75 -1.49
N LEU A 336 -8.40 -17.15 -1.41
CA LEU A 336 -7.86 -18.35 -2.05
C LEU A 336 -7.85 -19.58 -1.13
N LYS A 337 -8.24 -19.43 0.14
CA LYS A 337 -8.18 -20.48 1.17
C LYS A 337 -6.76 -21.07 1.31
N LEU A 338 -5.73 -20.20 1.25
CA LEU A 338 -4.32 -20.53 1.39
C LEU A 338 -3.79 -20.09 2.77
N ASP A 339 -2.77 -20.79 3.26
CA ASP A 339 -2.02 -20.33 4.44
C ASP A 339 -1.27 -19.01 4.12
N PRO A 340 -1.45 -17.93 4.90
CA PRO A 340 -0.71 -16.68 4.72
C PRO A 340 0.81 -16.85 4.67
N ALA A 341 1.37 -17.84 5.36
CA ALA A 341 2.80 -18.15 5.32
C ALA A 341 3.29 -18.68 3.96
N LYS A 342 2.37 -19.09 3.10
CA LYS A 342 2.64 -19.52 1.71
C LYS A 342 2.43 -18.41 0.69
N ILE A 343 2.11 -17.21 1.13
CA ILE A 343 1.88 -16.06 0.24
C ILE A 343 2.93 -14.99 0.52
N SER A 344 3.65 -14.59 -0.50
CA SER A 344 4.51 -13.41 -0.48
C SER A 344 3.96 -12.32 -1.39
N VAL A 345 3.95 -11.09 -0.89
CA VAL A 345 3.53 -9.90 -1.63
C VAL A 345 4.64 -8.88 -1.58
N SER A 346 5.12 -8.48 -2.75
CA SER A 346 6.15 -7.46 -2.90
C SER A 346 5.57 -6.23 -3.61
N HIS A 347 5.78 -5.07 -3.03
CA HIS A 347 5.41 -3.81 -3.66
C HIS A 347 6.37 -3.47 -4.78
N VAL A 348 5.82 -3.12 -5.93
CA VAL A 348 6.51 -2.49 -7.06
C VAL A 348 5.71 -1.25 -7.43
N GLN A 349 6.39 -0.15 -7.70
CA GLN A 349 5.71 1.11 -7.98
C GLN A 349 4.71 0.99 -9.14
N GLY A 350 3.61 1.68 -9.01
CA GLY A 350 2.59 1.81 -10.06
C GLY A 350 2.56 3.21 -10.67
N PRO A 351 1.66 3.44 -11.62
CA PRO A 351 1.58 4.69 -12.39
C PRO A 351 0.86 5.82 -11.66
N GLY A 352 0.94 5.85 -10.37
CA GLY A 352 0.23 6.78 -9.49
C GLY A 352 -0.81 6.08 -8.61
N CYS A 353 -1.28 6.79 -7.58
CA CYS A 353 -2.27 6.27 -6.64
C CYS A 353 -3.39 7.28 -6.38
N TYR A 354 -3.04 8.52 -6.07
CA TYR A 354 -3.92 9.69 -5.85
C TYR A 354 -5.02 9.48 -4.79
N GLY A 355 -4.90 8.43 -4.01
CA GLY A 355 -5.82 8.03 -2.95
C GLY A 355 -5.85 6.51 -2.79
N HIS A 356 -6.71 5.82 -3.50
CA HIS A 356 -6.82 4.36 -3.47
C HIS A 356 -7.24 3.84 -4.85
N ASN A 357 -6.29 3.38 -5.64
CA ASN A 357 -6.53 2.73 -6.94
C ASN A 357 -6.92 1.25 -6.80
N GLY A 358 -7.18 0.57 -7.92
CA GLY A 358 -7.57 -0.84 -7.98
C GLY A 358 -6.44 -1.86 -7.81
N ALA A 359 -5.28 -1.48 -7.26
CA ALA A 359 -4.10 -2.34 -7.15
C ALA A 359 -4.34 -3.65 -6.38
N ASP A 360 -5.11 -3.58 -5.29
CA ASP A 360 -5.43 -4.73 -4.46
C ASP A 360 -6.30 -5.74 -5.25
N ASP A 361 -7.25 -5.23 -6.00
CA ASP A 361 -8.18 -6.04 -6.81
C ASP A 361 -7.48 -6.62 -8.04
N ALA A 362 -6.63 -5.86 -8.72
CA ALA A 362 -5.81 -6.38 -9.82
C ALA A 362 -4.84 -7.48 -9.35
N ALA A 363 -4.33 -7.37 -8.12
CA ALA A 363 -3.51 -8.41 -7.50
C ALA A 363 -4.32 -9.68 -7.21
N ALA A 364 -5.56 -9.54 -6.76
CA ALA A 364 -6.46 -10.67 -6.54
C ALA A 364 -6.82 -11.37 -7.85
N ASP A 365 -7.11 -10.63 -8.92
CA ASP A 365 -7.32 -11.18 -10.24
C ASP A 365 -6.15 -12.03 -10.71
N ALA A 366 -4.94 -11.48 -10.62
CA ALA A 366 -3.73 -12.18 -11.03
C ALA A 366 -3.48 -13.44 -10.19
N ALA A 367 -3.71 -13.36 -8.87
CA ALA A 367 -3.53 -14.46 -7.94
C ALA A 367 -4.51 -15.61 -8.20
N ILE A 368 -5.80 -15.32 -8.44
CA ILE A 368 -6.82 -16.32 -8.78
C ILE A 368 -6.44 -17.10 -10.06
N ILE A 369 -5.97 -16.39 -11.07
CA ILE A 369 -5.56 -17.00 -12.33
C ILE A 369 -4.28 -17.83 -12.13
N ALA A 370 -3.27 -17.29 -11.40
CA ALA A 370 -2.02 -17.98 -11.15
C ALA A 370 -2.19 -19.31 -10.40
N VAL A 371 -3.08 -19.36 -9.41
CA VAL A 371 -3.40 -20.61 -8.66
C VAL A 371 -3.99 -21.68 -9.59
N ARG A 372 -4.68 -21.29 -10.66
CA ARG A 372 -5.21 -22.21 -11.68
C ARG A 372 -4.18 -22.59 -12.74
N ARG A 373 -3.01 -21.93 -12.76
CA ARG A 373 -1.92 -22.14 -13.71
C ARG A 373 -0.56 -22.27 -13.00
N PRO A 374 -0.37 -23.33 -12.19
CA PRO A 374 0.90 -23.49 -11.45
C PRO A 374 2.13 -23.46 -12.37
N GLY A 375 3.20 -22.79 -11.94
CA GLY A 375 4.45 -22.64 -12.68
C GLY A 375 4.43 -21.56 -13.77
N VAL A 376 3.29 -20.89 -14.01
CA VAL A 376 3.18 -19.87 -15.06
C VAL A 376 2.99 -18.48 -14.43
N PRO A 377 3.90 -17.53 -14.67
CA PRO A 377 3.70 -16.15 -14.24
C PRO A 377 2.52 -15.51 -15.01
N VAL A 378 1.60 -14.89 -14.31
CA VAL A 378 0.38 -14.29 -14.86
C VAL A 378 0.37 -12.80 -14.61
N ARG A 379 0.36 -11.99 -15.66
CA ARG A 379 0.18 -10.54 -15.59
C ARG A 379 -1.27 -10.17 -15.88
N VAL A 380 -1.93 -9.52 -14.94
CA VAL A 380 -3.22 -8.86 -15.14
C VAL A 380 -2.98 -7.36 -15.24
N ARG A 381 -3.54 -6.74 -16.26
CA ARG A 381 -3.62 -5.28 -16.39
C ARG A 381 -5.08 -4.92 -16.65
N TRP A 382 -5.61 -4.00 -15.88
CA TRP A 382 -6.95 -3.49 -16.08
C TRP A 382 -7.02 -2.58 -17.32
N ARG A 383 -8.22 -2.38 -17.83
CA ARG A 383 -8.51 -1.35 -18.81
C ARG A 383 -8.98 -0.08 -18.10
N ARG A 384 -9.00 1.04 -18.80
CA ARG A 384 -9.42 2.33 -18.23
C ARG A 384 -10.87 2.29 -17.76
N GLU A 385 -11.73 1.64 -18.49
CA GLU A 385 -13.15 1.48 -18.16
C GLU A 385 -13.31 0.66 -16.87
N GLU A 386 -12.47 -0.34 -16.66
CA GLU A 386 -12.47 -1.15 -15.43
C GLU A 386 -11.98 -0.33 -14.23
N GLU A 387 -10.95 0.49 -14.43
CA GLU A 387 -10.48 1.39 -13.38
C GLU A 387 -11.61 2.32 -12.91
N PHE A 388 -12.27 3.03 -13.81
CA PHE A 388 -13.37 3.92 -13.46
C PHE A 388 -14.64 3.20 -12.98
N GLY A 389 -14.88 1.98 -13.42
CA GLY A 389 -16.04 1.19 -13.03
C GLY A 389 -15.91 0.50 -11.67
N PHE A 390 -14.70 0.17 -11.25
CA PHE A 390 -14.48 -0.75 -10.14
C PHE A 390 -13.39 -0.34 -9.15
N GLU A 391 -12.58 0.68 -9.43
CA GLU A 391 -11.64 1.16 -8.41
C GLU A 391 -12.40 1.66 -7.17
N PRO A 392 -11.78 1.57 -5.98
CA PRO A 392 -12.32 2.26 -4.82
C PRO A 392 -12.41 3.76 -5.08
N VAL A 393 -13.58 4.34 -4.87
CA VAL A 393 -13.82 5.77 -5.07
C VAL A 393 -13.93 6.52 -3.75
N SER A 394 -13.64 7.81 -3.74
CA SER A 394 -14.01 8.68 -2.63
C SER A 394 -15.53 8.73 -2.51
N PRO A 395 -16.12 8.56 -1.30
CA PRO A 395 -17.56 8.48 -1.15
C PRO A 395 -18.25 9.79 -1.48
N ALA A 396 -19.49 9.70 -1.95
CA ALA A 396 -20.39 10.83 -1.99
C ALA A 396 -20.64 11.35 -0.58
N MET A 397 -20.86 12.65 -0.43
CA MET A 397 -21.09 13.29 0.86
C MET A 397 -22.16 14.37 0.76
N VAL A 398 -22.94 14.52 1.84
CA VAL A 398 -23.74 15.70 2.11
C VAL A 398 -23.25 16.29 3.43
N VAL A 399 -22.90 17.57 3.43
CA VAL A 399 -22.39 18.26 4.63
C VAL A 399 -23.27 19.47 4.88
N THR A 400 -23.90 19.54 6.04
CA THR A 400 -24.66 20.69 6.50
C THR A 400 -23.90 21.35 7.65
N VAL A 401 -23.60 22.62 7.49
CA VAL A 401 -22.94 23.44 8.51
C VAL A 401 -23.96 24.45 9.05
N LYS A 402 -24.06 24.51 10.36
CA LYS A 402 -24.83 25.54 11.09
C LYS A 402 -23.84 26.30 11.98
N ALA A 403 -23.84 27.59 11.87
CA ALA A 403 -22.97 28.45 12.66
C ALA A 403 -23.73 29.66 13.18
N ALA A 404 -23.35 30.13 14.35
CA ALA A 404 -23.79 31.40 14.88
C ALA A 404 -22.55 32.26 15.18
N LEU A 405 -22.62 33.55 14.86
CA LEU A 405 -21.54 34.50 15.09
C LEU A 405 -21.87 35.40 16.28
N ASP A 406 -20.86 35.79 17.05
CA ASP A 406 -20.98 36.82 18.06
C ASP A 406 -21.01 38.24 17.43
N ALA A 407 -21.04 39.25 18.27
CA ALA A 407 -21.08 40.66 17.85
C ALA A 407 -19.79 41.09 17.11
N ASP A 408 -18.68 40.40 17.32
CA ASP A 408 -17.39 40.65 16.68
C ASP A 408 -17.20 39.83 15.39
N GLY A 409 -18.20 39.05 15.00
CA GLY A 409 -18.16 38.21 13.79
C GLY A 409 -17.37 36.90 13.97
N ARG A 410 -17.08 36.48 15.19
CA ARG A 410 -16.40 35.21 15.49
C ARG A 410 -17.42 34.09 15.67
N PRO A 411 -17.09 32.84 15.28
CA PRO A 411 -17.97 31.70 15.54
C PRO A 411 -18.20 31.53 17.05
N ALA A 412 -19.44 31.69 17.48
CA ALA A 412 -19.90 31.46 18.84
C ALA A 412 -20.51 30.08 19.03
N ASP A 413 -21.08 29.54 17.96
CA ASP A 413 -21.58 28.17 17.86
C ASP A 413 -21.27 27.60 16.49
N TRP A 414 -20.95 26.28 16.43
CA TRP A 414 -20.64 25.60 15.19
C TRP A 414 -21.06 24.13 15.26
N THR A 415 -21.95 23.75 14.38
CA THR A 415 -22.37 22.35 14.22
C THR A 415 -22.16 21.91 12.78
N THR A 416 -21.58 20.75 12.58
CA THR A 416 -21.43 20.13 11.27
C THR A 416 -22.08 18.76 11.29
N GLU A 417 -23.02 18.54 10.38
CA GLU A 417 -23.62 17.24 10.12
C GLU A 417 -23.05 16.70 8.80
N ILE A 418 -22.52 15.47 8.83
CA ILE A 418 -21.87 14.85 7.67
C ILE A 418 -22.54 13.51 7.40
N TRP A 419 -23.17 13.37 6.24
CA TRP A 419 -23.59 12.11 5.67
C TRP A 419 -22.57 11.66 4.63
N SER A 420 -22.06 10.45 4.79
CA SER A 420 -21.01 9.92 3.91
C SER A 420 -21.12 8.42 3.76
N GLY A 421 -20.83 7.92 2.58
CA GLY A 421 -20.52 6.51 2.44
C GLY A 421 -19.22 6.15 3.19
N ARG A 422 -18.91 4.86 3.22
CA ARG A 422 -17.72 4.34 3.90
C ARG A 422 -16.43 4.92 3.25
N HIS A 423 -15.52 5.43 4.07
CA HIS A 423 -14.24 5.96 3.60
C HIS A 423 -13.17 4.91 3.32
N SER A 424 -13.27 3.73 3.92
CA SER A 424 -12.27 2.68 3.77
C SER A 424 -12.88 1.48 3.05
N SER A 425 -12.38 1.24 1.86
CA SER A 425 -12.66 0.05 1.04
C SER A 425 -11.42 -0.85 0.87
N ARG A 426 -10.42 -0.65 1.72
CA ARG A 426 -9.16 -1.42 1.69
C ARG A 426 -9.33 -2.79 2.33
N PRO A 427 -8.57 -3.82 1.89
CA PRO A 427 -8.51 -5.10 2.55
C PRO A 427 -8.33 -4.99 4.06
N GLY A 428 -9.12 -5.76 4.83
CA GLY A 428 -9.10 -5.73 6.30
C GLY A 428 -9.81 -4.53 6.96
N ARG A 429 -10.24 -3.54 6.19
CA ARG A 429 -10.98 -2.36 6.69
C ARG A 429 -12.26 -2.06 5.91
N GLY A 430 -12.56 -2.84 4.89
CA GLY A 430 -13.67 -2.62 3.97
C GLY A 430 -14.31 -3.92 3.51
N PRO A 431 -15.07 -3.86 2.41
CA PRO A 431 -15.66 -5.04 1.79
C PRO A 431 -14.57 -6.01 1.29
N ALA A 432 -15.02 -7.18 0.84
CA ALA A 432 -14.17 -8.14 0.16
C ALA A 432 -13.52 -7.54 -1.10
N LEU A 433 -12.44 -8.16 -1.54
CA LEU A 433 -11.86 -7.88 -2.85
C LEU A 433 -12.88 -8.16 -3.95
N LEU A 434 -12.90 -7.33 -5.00
CA LEU A 434 -13.83 -7.46 -6.13
C LEU A 434 -13.82 -8.86 -6.74
N ALA A 435 -12.62 -9.43 -6.90
CA ALA A 435 -12.46 -10.78 -7.42
C ALA A 435 -12.98 -11.86 -6.46
N GLU A 436 -12.86 -11.65 -5.14
CA GLU A 436 -13.41 -12.56 -4.11
C GLU A 436 -14.94 -12.63 -4.18
N GLU A 437 -15.60 -11.50 -4.45
CA GLU A 437 -17.06 -11.44 -4.65
C GLU A 437 -17.53 -12.23 -5.88
N ALA A 438 -16.67 -12.43 -6.87
CA ALA A 438 -16.98 -13.18 -8.08
C ALA A 438 -16.76 -14.69 -7.95
N LEU A 439 -16.12 -15.19 -6.90
CA LEU A 439 -15.90 -16.62 -6.67
C LEU A 439 -17.19 -17.34 -6.27
N PRO A 440 -17.24 -18.69 -6.37
CA PRO A 440 -18.46 -19.47 -6.07
C PRO A 440 -19.01 -19.30 -4.66
N ASP A 441 -18.15 -19.04 -3.67
CA ASP A 441 -18.50 -18.86 -2.26
C ASP A 441 -18.10 -17.44 -1.82
N PRO A 442 -18.78 -16.38 -2.30
CA PRO A 442 -18.41 -15.03 -1.95
C PRO A 442 -18.68 -14.76 -0.46
N PRO A 443 -17.90 -13.92 0.20
CA PRO A 443 -18.20 -13.50 1.56
C PRO A 443 -19.52 -12.72 1.60
N ALA A 444 -20.18 -12.73 2.76
CA ALA A 444 -21.35 -11.90 2.97
C ALA A 444 -21.03 -10.42 2.71
N PRO A 445 -21.95 -9.67 2.07
CA PRO A 445 -21.78 -8.22 1.91
C PRO A 445 -21.49 -7.56 3.25
N ALA A 446 -20.52 -6.67 3.28
CA ALA A 446 -20.26 -5.88 4.48
C ALA A 446 -21.45 -4.91 4.72
N PRO A 447 -21.92 -4.76 5.96
CA PRO A 447 -23.03 -3.87 6.30
C PRO A 447 -22.71 -2.40 6.01
#